data_7034767f36a92e96610cbec9504a8000
#
_entry.id   7034767f36a92e96610cbec9504a8000
#
_cell.length_a   1.000
_cell.length_b   1.000
_cell.length_c   1.000
_cell.angle_alpha   90.00
_cell.angle_beta   90.00
_cell.angle_gamma   90.00
#
_symmetry.space_group_name_H-M   'P 1'
#
loop_
_entity.id
_entity.type
_entity.pdbx_description
1 polymer ?
#
loop_
_entity_poly.entity_id
_entity_poly.type
_entity_poly.pdbx_seq_one_letter_code
_entity_poly.pdbx_strand_id
1 'polypeptide(L)'
;MYLSFFGLNEKPFAITPDPRYLYLSERHAEALAHLLYGINEAGGFIQLTGEVGTGKTTIVRSLLAQTPKNAEIALILNPRMTAPEFLLTLCEEVGIGVPDEAIGSGKDLVDILNDYLLRAHGGGRRVVLVVDEAQNLAPDVLEQLRLLTNLETNTQKLLQIILIGQPELREVLARNDLRQLAQRVTGRYHLDPLSQDETTAYVRHRLRVAGATTDIFTPLSLSEVYRLSIGVPRVINVICDRALLGAYTQDRHRVTPSLVRDAAAEVFGKRFVPRWLPWAATAATGVALALGVWAVWEIAPWSGHAKDAAAAIPAARAAVQPIQKPIAPAVAVTPPAAVSLSTLLGQHKAETDPDNAFTQLFKLWNAHYVAGNVDPCTQALQQGLECLMQRGSFGQLRHYNHPAILLLNDDTGGSHQVVMAALSDERAQIKMGGTQREVSIGELSRYWFGDFVMLQRHGAAATAGAPLLDPKATHGG
;
A
#
# COMPACT_ATOMS: atom_id res chain seq x y z
N MET A 1 4.06 26.75 23.89
CA MET A 1 3.53 26.22 25.15
C MET A 1 4.33 24.99 25.63
N TYR A 2 4.43 23.90 24.85
CA TYR A 2 5.15 22.70 25.33
C TYR A 2 6.69 22.79 25.20
N LEU A 3 7.23 23.77 24.48
CA LEU A 3 8.67 23.88 24.22
C LEU A 3 9.50 24.02 25.50
N SER A 4 9.16 25.02 26.32
CA SER A 4 9.84 25.26 27.60
C SER A 4 9.67 24.11 28.59
N PHE A 5 8.54 23.41 28.53
CA PHE A 5 8.26 22.24 29.38
C PHE A 5 9.20 21.07 29.10
N PHE A 6 9.53 20.85 27.82
CA PHE A 6 10.46 19.79 27.39
C PHE A 6 11.90 20.29 27.20
N GLY A 7 12.19 21.55 27.47
CA GLY A 7 13.51 22.15 27.24
C GLY A 7 13.88 22.24 25.76
N LEU A 8 12.88 22.43 24.89
CA LEU A 8 13.08 22.55 23.45
C LEU A 8 13.21 24.03 23.05
N ASN A 9 14.12 24.31 22.12
CA ASN A 9 14.33 25.65 21.57
C ASN A 9 13.28 26.03 20.50
N GLU A 10 12.81 25.03 19.74
CA GLU A 10 11.87 25.19 18.63
C GLU A 10 11.02 23.92 18.43
N LYS A 11 10.02 23.99 17.54
CA LYS A 11 9.11 22.86 17.27
C LYS A 11 9.85 21.74 16.52
N PRO A 12 10.05 20.56 17.14
CA PRO A 12 10.80 19.48 16.50
C PRO A 12 10.09 18.86 15.31
N PHE A 13 8.76 18.87 15.30
CA PHE A 13 7.94 18.15 14.31
C PHE A 13 7.16 19.11 13.39
N ALA A 14 7.71 20.32 13.13
CA ALA A 14 7.13 21.21 12.15
C ALA A 14 7.07 20.53 10.77
N ILE A 15 5.93 20.75 10.07
CA ILE A 15 5.72 20.19 8.72
C ILE A 15 6.50 20.99 7.68
N THR A 16 6.75 22.28 7.95
CA THR A 16 7.55 23.13 7.07
C THR A 16 8.96 22.58 6.95
N PRO A 17 9.45 22.38 5.72
CA PRO A 17 10.77 21.82 5.49
C PRO A 17 11.87 22.79 5.92
N ASP A 18 12.65 22.42 6.92
CA ASP A 18 13.84 23.12 7.38
C ASP A 18 15.06 22.20 7.13
N PRO A 19 16.09 22.66 6.40
CA PRO A 19 17.28 21.87 6.09
C PRO A 19 18.00 21.32 7.32
N ARG A 20 17.93 21.98 8.46
CA ARG A 20 18.56 21.55 9.73
C ARG A 20 17.97 20.23 10.24
N TYR A 21 16.68 20.00 9.97
CA TYR A 21 15.95 18.79 10.33
C TYR A 21 16.04 17.67 9.29
N LEU A 22 16.87 17.86 8.27
CA LEU A 22 17.08 16.86 7.25
C LEU A 22 17.64 15.58 7.86
N TYR A 23 16.88 14.51 7.71
CA TYR A 23 17.30 13.16 8.04
C TYR A 23 17.23 12.31 6.77
N LEU A 24 18.40 11.94 6.28
CA LEU A 24 18.52 11.01 5.17
C LEU A 24 18.67 9.60 5.75
N SER A 25 17.64 8.78 5.63
CA SER A 25 17.78 7.35 5.88
C SER A 25 18.63 6.70 4.80
N GLU A 26 19.05 5.46 5.00
CA GLU A 26 19.82 4.71 4.01
C GLU A 26 19.14 4.73 2.63
N ARG A 27 17.82 4.49 2.58
CA ARG A 27 17.01 4.55 1.35
C ARG A 27 16.94 5.94 0.72
N HIS A 28 16.88 6.99 1.54
CA HIS A 28 16.92 8.37 1.03
C HIS A 28 18.31 8.68 0.43
N ALA A 29 19.39 8.24 1.07
CA ALA A 29 20.74 8.42 0.57
C ALA A 29 20.96 7.65 -0.75
N GLU A 30 20.45 6.42 -0.84
CA GLU A 30 20.47 5.61 -2.04
C GLU A 30 19.69 6.27 -3.18
N ALA A 31 18.44 6.73 -2.92
CA ALA A 31 17.63 7.46 -3.89
C ALA A 31 18.38 8.71 -4.42
N LEU A 32 18.97 9.49 -3.52
CA LEU A 32 19.74 10.68 -3.89
C LEU A 32 20.97 10.32 -4.73
N ALA A 33 21.69 9.26 -4.37
CA ALA A 33 22.84 8.78 -5.15
C ALA A 33 22.42 8.36 -6.56
N HIS A 34 21.31 7.66 -6.72
CA HIS A 34 20.74 7.32 -8.03
C HIS A 34 20.42 8.56 -8.88
N LEU A 35 19.84 9.60 -8.28
CA LEU A 35 19.53 10.84 -8.99
C LEU A 35 20.81 11.59 -9.41
N LEU A 36 21.80 11.71 -8.50
CA LEU A 36 23.09 12.35 -8.78
C LEU A 36 23.88 11.59 -9.85
N TYR A 37 23.88 10.25 -9.80
CA TYR A 37 24.47 9.42 -10.83
C TYR A 37 23.82 9.69 -12.19
N GLY A 38 22.49 9.72 -12.24
CA GLY A 38 21.77 10.00 -13.48
C GLY A 38 22.04 11.38 -14.06
N ILE A 39 22.27 12.40 -13.23
CA ILE A 39 22.67 13.73 -13.68
C ILE A 39 24.05 13.68 -14.35
N ASN A 40 24.98 12.85 -13.84
CA ASN A 40 26.34 12.77 -14.32
C ASN A 40 26.52 11.88 -15.55
N GLU A 41 25.85 10.74 -15.61
CA GLU A 41 26.06 9.70 -16.65
C GLU A 41 25.16 9.84 -17.88
N ALA A 42 24.22 10.72 -17.81
CA ALA A 42 23.45 11.28 -18.90
C ALA A 42 22.47 10.47 -19.74
N GLY A 43 21.33 11.07 -19.84
CA GLY A 43 20.41 11.01 -20.96
C GLY A 43 19.28 10.04 -20.77
N GLY A 44 18.06 10.57 -20.80
CA GLY A 44 16.84 9.81 -20.69
C GLY A 44 15.99 10.24 -19.50
N PHE A 45 15.12 9.35 -19.05
CA PHE A 45 14.27 9.60 -17.90
C PHE A 45 14.75 8.85 -16.66
N ILE A 46 14.68 9.53 -15.52
CA ILE A 46 14.75 8.90 -14.22
C ILE A 46 13.42 9.07 -13.52
N GLN A 47 12.92 8.01 -12.93
CA GLN A 47 11.65 8.00 -12.20
C GLN A 47 11.92 7.76 -10.71
N LEU A 48 11.50 8.71 -9.87
CA LEU A 48 11.45 8.55 -8.42
C LEU A 48 9.99 8.54 -7.98
N THR A 49 9.54 7.42 -7.41
CA THR A 49 8.18 7.31 -6.87
C THR A 49 8.21 7.06 -5.37
N GLY A 50 7.11 7.33 -4.68
CA GLY A 50 6.92 7.03 -3.26
C GLY A 50 5.62 7.61 -2.74
N GLU A 51 5.10 7.06 -1.64
CA GLU A 51 3.86 7.50 -1.03
C GLU A 51 3.88 8.96 -0.60
N VAL A 52 2.70 9.54 -0.39
CA VAL A 52 2.57 10.92 0.10
C VAL A 52 3.24 11.05 1.47
N GLY A 53 4.17 12.01 1.59
CA GLY A 53 4.85 12.28 2.87
C GLY A 53 6.06 11.39 3.18
N THR A 54 6.54 10.56 2.23
CA THR A 54 7.76 9.75 2.39
C THR A 54 9.06 10.56 2.32
N GLY A 55 9.03 11.82 1.87
CA GLY A 55 10.22 12.66 1.82
C GLY A 55 10.75 12.93 0.41
N LYS A 56 9.98 12.68 -0.65
CA LYS A 56 10.38 12.96 -2.05
C LYS A 56 10.90 14.39 -2.24
N THR A 57 10.12 15.38 -1.79
CA THR A 57 10.51 16.80 -1.86
C THR A 57 11.79 17.12 -1.03
N THR A 58 12.05 16.33 0.01
CA THR A 58 13.29 16.40 0.77
C THR A 58 14.48 15.95 -0.08
N ILE A 59 14.33 14.87 -0.84
CA ILE A 59 15.34 14.39 -1.79
C ILE A 59 15.60 15.44 -2.88
N VAL A 60 14.53 16.06 -3.45
CA VAL A 60 14.66 17.15 -4.43
C VAL A 60 15.54 18.28 -3.88
N ARG A 61 15.27 18.73 -2.66
CA ARG A 61 16.07 19.79 -2.01
C ARG A 61 17.52 19.38 -1.79
N SER A 62 17.74 18.13 -1.38
CA SER A 62 19.09 17.58 -1.22
C SER A 62 19.82 17.47 -2.55
N LEU A 63 19.11 17.13 -3.62
CA LEU A 63 19.62 17.10 -4.98
C LEU A 63 20.07 18.50 -5.41
N LEU A 64 19.23 19.52 -5.24
CA LEU A 64 19.53 20.91 -5.57
C LEU A 64 20.76 21.43 -4.81
N ALA A 65 20.87 21.08 -3.52
CA ALA A 65 22.01 21.49 -2.67
C ALA A 65 23.34 20.81 -3.08
N GLN A 66 23.30 19.65 -3.74
CA GLN A 66 24.45 18.85 -4.13
C GLN A 66 24.66 18.82 -5.65
N THR A 67 23.94 19.66 -6.39
CA THR A 67 24.05 19.75 -7.85
C THR A 67 25.47 20.12 -8.27
N PRO A 68 26.07 19.38 -9.22
CA PRO A 68 27.38 19.74 -9.77
C PRO A 68 27.34 21.13 -10.42
N LYS A 69 28.47 21.88 -10.34
CA LYS A 69 28.56 23.25 -10.88
C LYS A 69 28.33 23.37 -12.38
N ASN A 70 28.49 22.28 -13.12
CA ASN A 70 28.24 22.18 -14.56
C ASN A 70 26.85 21.69 -14.90
N ALA A 71 25.96 21.44 -13.91
CA ALA A 71 24.56 21.07 -14.13
C ALA A 71 23.68 22.27 -13.80
N GLU A 72 22.72 22.51 -14.68
CA GLU A 72 21.68 23.53 -14.58
C GLU A 72 20.32 22.84 -14.43
N ILE A 73 19.61 23.14 -13.35
CA ILE A 73 18.35 22.45 -13.02
C ILE A 73 17.18 23.40 -13.26
N ALA A 74 16.28 22.98 -14.14
CA ALA A 74 14.92 23.51 -14.26
C ALA A 74 14.00 22.72 -13.31
N LEU A 75 13.30 23.39 -12.40
CA LEU A 75 12.43 22.74 -11.41
C LEU A 75 10.98 23.13 -11.58
N ILE A 76 10.14 22.18 -11.99
CA ILE A 76 8.69 22.37 -12.11
C ILE A 76 7.99 21.63 -10.94
N LEU A 77 7.43 22.41 -10.01
CA LEU A 77 6.76 21.88 -8.80
C LEU A 77 5.28 21.56 -9.00
N ASN A 78 4.61 22.25 -9.92
CA ASN A 78 3.20 22.04 -10.22
C ASN A 78 3.00 21.88 -11.73
N PRO A 79 2.98 20.64 -12.23
CA PRO A 79 2.95 20.38 -13.66
C PRO A 79 1.52 20.36 -14.28
N ARG A 80 0.52 20.87 -13.56
CA ARG A 80 -0.86 20.98 -14.07
C ARG A 80 -0.99 22.16 -15.02
N MET A 81 -0.49 22.00 -16.24
CA MET A 81 -0.47 23.02 -17.27
C MET A 81 -0.57 22.36 -18.65
N THR A 82 -0.88 23.15 -19.68
CA THR A 82 -0.87 22.71 -21.07
C THR A 82 0.54 22.53 -21.61
N ALA A 83 0.71 21.83 -22.73
CA ALA A 83 2.02 21.60 -23.32
C ALA A 83 2.78 22.90 -23.69
N PRO A 84 2.16 23.94 -24.29
CA PRO A 84 2.84 25.23 -24.52
C PRO A 84 3.24 25.95 -23.23
N GLU A 85 2.38 25.97 -22.21
CA GLU A 85 2.70 26.55 -20.89
C GLU A 85 3.87 25.82 -20.22
N PHE A 86 3.92 24.51 -20.35
CA PHE A 86 5.01 23.69 -19.81
C PHE A 86 6.35 24.03 -20.48
N LEU A 87 6.35 24.14 -21.81
CA LEU A 87 7.56 24.51 -22.56
C LEU A 87 8.01 25.93 -22.24
N LEU A 88 7.07 26.86 -22.12
CA LEU A 88 7.37 28.24 -21.72
C LEU A 88 8.00 28.28 -20.32
N THR A 89 7.38 27.60 -19.35
CA THR A 89 7.92 27.51 -17.98
C THR A 89 9.31 26.88 -17.97
N LEU A 90 9.54 25.84 -18.77
CA LEU A 90 10.86 25.23 -18.90
C LEU A 90 11.90 26.22 -19.44
N CYS A 91 11.55 27.01 -20.46
CA CYS A 91 12.42 28.06 -21.00
C CYS A 91 12.74 29.12 -19.94
N GLU A 92 11.74 29.55 -19.17
CA GLU A 92 11.92 30.54 -18.08
C GLU A 92 12.83 30.01 -16.97
N GLU A 93 12.65 28.76 -16.55
CA GLU A 93 13.45 28.11 -15.50
C GLU A 93 14.95 27.97 -15.87
N VAL A 94 15.26 27.80 -17.16
CA VAL A 94 16.64 27.80 -17.65
C VAL A 94 17.12 29.20 -18.10
N GLY A 95 16.36 30.26 -17.81
CA GLY A 95 16.74 31.64 -18.07
C GLY A 95 16.74 32.04 -19.56
N ILE A 96 15.93 31.40 -20.40
CA ILE A 96 15.75 31.76 -21.80
C ILE A 96 14.76 32.89 -21.90
N GLY A 97 15.15 34.03 -22.51
CA GLY A 97 14.21 35.05 -22.91
C GLY A 97 13.43 34.61 -24.14
N VAL A 98 12.13 34.35 -23.97
CA VAL A 98 11.22 33.96 -25.06
C VAL A 98 10.59 35.22 -25.69
N PRO A 99 10.71 35.41 -27.02
CA PRO A 99 10.03 36.49 -27.72
C PRO A 99 8.50 36.35 -27.65
N ASP A 100 7.79 37.47 -27.57
CA ASP A 100 6.32 37.47 -27.45
C ASP A 100 5.63 36.71 -28.60
N GLU A 101 6.21 36.74 -29.81
CA GLU A 101 5.69 36.04 -30.99
C GLU A 101 5.76 34.51 -30.88
N ALA A 102 6.68 33.98 -30.05
CA ALA A 102 6.85 32.55 -29.80
C ALA A 102 5.95 32.04 -28.68
N ILE A 103 5.38 32.93 -27.86
CA ILE A 103 4.49 32.54 -26.75
C ILE A 103 3.21 31.91 -27.37
N GLY A 104 2.98 30.63 -26.96
CA GLY A 104 1.84 29.85 -27.44
C GLY A 104 2.14 28.95 -28.66
N SER A 105 3.28 29.13 -29.34
CA SER A 105 3.75 28.23 -30.39
C SER A 105 4.64 27.12 -29.80
N GLY A 106 4.10 25.94 -29.63
CA GLY A 106 4.88 24.80 -29.09
C GLY A 106 6.10 24.47 -29.96
N LYS A 107 6.02 24.70 -31.28
CA LYS A 107 7.15 24.48 -32.18
C LYS A 107 8.28 25.49 -31.94
N ASP A 108 7.95 26.79 -31.90
CA ASP A 108 8.96 27.83 -31.74
C ASP A 108 9.63 27.71 -30.36
N LEU A 109 8.88 27.34 -29.30
CA LEU A 109 9.43 27.08 -27.97
C LEU A 109 10.40 25.89 -27.98
N VAL A 110 10.09 24.80 -28.71
CA VAL A 110 11.00 23.65 -28.84
C VAL A 110 12.25 24.03 -29.62
N ASP A 111 12.15 24.81 -30.69
CA ASP A 111 13.29 25.26 -31.49
C ASP A 111 14.21 26.16 -30.64
N ILE A 112 13.68 27.12 -29.91
CA ILE A 112 14.40 28.00 -28.99
C ILE A 112 15.11 27.18 -27.89
N LEU A 113 14.39 26.20 -27.29
CA LEU A 113 14.95 25.32 -26.27
C LEU A 113 16.09 24.46 -26.83
N ASN A 114 15.92 23.90 -28.03
CA ASN A 114 16.95 23.10 -28.70
C ASN A 114 18.24 23.88 -28.93
N ASP A 115 18.12 25.11 -29.44
CA ASP A 115 19.28 26.00 -29.65
C ASP A 115 19.99 26.32 -28.33
N TYR A 116 19.24 26.50 -27.27
CA TYR A 116 19.82 26.71 -25.95
C TYR A 116 20.56 25.47 -25.44
N LEU A 117 19.91 24.28 -25.54
CA LEU A 117 20.52 23.01 -25.09
C LEU A 117 21.84 22.72 -25.84
N LEU A 118 21.89 22.97 -27.15
CA LEU A 118 23.08 22.81 -27.95
C LEU A 118 24.22 23.76 -27.48
N ARG A 119 23.88 25.03 -27.21
CA ARG A 119 24.87 26.03 -26.69
C ARG A 119 25.33 25.64 -25.28
N ALA A 120 24.43 25.21 -24.41
CA ALA A 120 24.77 24.76 -23.05
C ALA A 120 25.71 23.56 -23.10
N HIS A 121 25.40 22.58 -23.94
CA HIS A 121 26.23 21.39 -24.15
C HIS A 121 27.64 21.77 -24.73
N GLY A 122 27.71 22.66 -25.74
CA GLY A 122 28.98 23.16 -26.29
C GLY A 122 29.81 23.89 -25.24
N GLY A 123 29.21 24.50 -24.24
CA GLY A 123 29.84 25.09 -23.07
C GLY A 123 30.17 24.13 -21.92
N GLY A 124 29.96 22.82 -22.10
CA GLY A 124 30.18 21.79 -21.07
C GLY A 124 29.14 21.78 -19.93
N ARG A 125 28.03 22.49 -20.10
CA ARG A 125 26.89 22.50 -19.14
C ARG A 125 25.88 21.42 -19.49
N ARG A 126 25.31 20.84 -18.47
CA ARG A 126 24.20 19.84 -18.57
C ARG A 126 22.90 20.46 -18.09
N VAL A 127 21.85 20.28 -18.84
CA VAL A 127 20.51 20.75 -18.44
C VAL A 127 19.70 19.58 -17.93
N VAL A 128 19.11 19.75 -16.75
CA VAL A 128 18.32 18.74 -16.05
C VAL A 128 16.95 19.32 -15.73
N LEU A 129 15.91 18.70 -16.24
CA LEU A 129 14.53 19.02 -15.90
C LEU A 129 14.06 18.11 -14.76
N VAL A 130 13.69 18.70 -13.64
CA VAL A 130 13.08 18.00 -12.50
C VAL A 130 11.60 18.38 -12.43
N VAL A 131 10.72 17.40 -12.54
CA VAL A 131 9.27 17.60 -12.42
C VAL A 131 8.78 16.91 -11.15
N ASP A 132 8.34 17.68 -10.16
CA ASP A 132 7.69 17.14 -8.96
C ASP A 132 6.18 16.95 -9.21
N GLU A 133 5.53 16.09 -8.44
CA GLU A 133 4.12 15.69 -8.59
C GLU A 133 3.77 15.26 -10.03
N ALA A 134 4.70 14.57 -10.71
CA ALA A 134 4.63 14.22 -12.12
C ALA A 134 3.43 13.32 -12.51
N GLN A 135 2.74 12.68 -11.54
CA GLN A 135 1.48 11.98 -11.79
C GLN A 135 0.35 12.93 -12.23
N ASN A 136 0.52 14.26 -12.05
CA ASN A 136 -0.42 15.28 -12.47
C ASN A 136 -0.16 15.81 -13.90
N LEU A 137 0.87 15.32 -14.58
CA LEU A 137 1.16 15.70 -15.97
C LEU A 137 0.03 15.26 -16.90
N ALA A 138 -0.39 16.17 -17.76
CA ALA A 138 -1.34 15.87 -18.83
C ALA A 138 -0.69 14.96 -19.90
N PRO A 139 -1.47 14.11 -20.59
CA PRO A 139 -0.93 13.20 -21.61
C PRO A 139 -0.16 13.90 -22.73
N ASP A 140 -0.60 15.06 -23.16
CA ASP A 140 0.03 15.90 -24.20
C ASP A 140 1.38 16.45 -23.72
N VAL A 141 1.52 16.81 -22.44
CA VAL A 141 2.80 17.21 -21.84
C VAL A 141 3.77 16.02 -21.77
N LEU A 142 3.29 14.83 -21.41
CA LEU A 142 4.11 13.61 -21.41
C LEU A 142 4.60 13.27 -22.83
N GLU A 143 3.78 13.50 -23.84
CA GLU A 143 4.21 13.33 -25.24
C GLU A 143 5.25 14.39 -25.64
N GLN A 144 5.11 15.64 -25.20
CA GLN A 144 6.15 16.67 -25.41
C GLN A 144 7.47 16.29 -24.71
N LEU A 145 7.41 15.80 -23.49
CA LEU A 145 8.60 15.29 -22.79
C LEU A 145 9.27 14.15 -23.58
N ARG A 146 8.48 13.25 -24.18
CA ARG A 146 9.01 12.20 -25.06
C ARG A 146 9.73 12.80 -26.28
N LEU A 147 9.17 13.83 -26.89
CA LEU A 147 9.78 14.51 -28.04
C LEU A 147 11.07 15.24 -27.64
N LEU A 148 11.09 15.92 -26.50
CA LEU A 148 12.28 16.60 -25.98
C LEU A 148 13.47 15.65 -25.75
N THR A 149 13.22 14.37 -25.42
CA THR A 149 14.32 13.39 -25.30
C THR A 149 14.93 12.97 -26.64
N ASN A 150 14.37 13.38 -27.78
CA ASN A 150 15.01 13.21 -29.09
C ASN A 150 16.09 14.30 -29.35
N LEU A 151 16.14 15.34 -28.50
CA LEU A 151 17.17 16.36 -28.58
C LEU A 151 18.52 15.75 -28.11
N GLU A 152 19.33 15.39 -29.09
CA GLU A 152 20.61 14.69 -28.85
C GLU A 152 21.68 15.12 -29.85
N THR A 153 22.93 14.99 -29.45
CA THR A 153 24.06 14.99 -30.37
C THR A 153 24.33 13.56 -30.83
N ASN A 154 25.29 13.35 -31.69
CA ASN A 154 25.67 12.00 -32.14
C ASN A 154 26.13 11.07 -31.00
N THR A 155 26.42 11.60 -29.81
CA THR A 155 27.00 10.85 -28.68
C THR A 155 26.27 11.00 -27.37
N GLN A 156 25.46 12.05 -27.18
CA GLN A 156 24.83 12.35 -25.88
C GLN A 156 23.45 12.98 -26.02
N LYS A 157 22.58 12.72 -25.06
CA LYS A 157 21.33 13.45 -24.86
C LYS A 157 21.61 14.84 -24.32
N LEU A 158 20.86 15.84 -24.80
CA LEU A 158 21.01 17.24 -24.40
C LEU A 158 20.24 17.58 -23.12
N LEU A 159 19.16 16.85 -22.84
CA LEU A 159 18.28 17.06 -21.69
C LEU A 159 18.15 15.78 -20.87
N GLN A 160 18.41 15.86 -19.58
CA GLN A 160 18.09 14.83 -18.60
C GLN A 160 16.75 15.17 -17.94
N ILE A 161 15.86 14.19 -17.81
CA ILE A 161 14.54 14.40 -17.20
C ILE A 161 14.39 13.52 -15.97
N ILE A 162 14.01 14.12 -14.84
CA ILE A 162 13.71 13.44 -13.57
C ILE A 162 12.25 13.65 -13.26
N LEU A 163 11.47 12.56 -13.27
CA LEU A 163 10.06 12.56 -12.92
C LEU A 163 9.90 12.06 -11.48
N ILE A 164 9.37 12.91 -10.62
CA ILE A 164 9.15 12.60 -9.21
C ILE A 164 7.64 12.63 -8.95
N GLY A 165 7.11 11.57 -8.33
CA GLY A 165 5.68 11.51 -8.13
C GLY A 165 5.23 10.42 -7.15
N GLN A 166 3.93 10.29 -7.05
CA GLN A 166 3.28 9.24 -6.27
C GLN A 166 3.31 7.91 -7.05
N PRO A 167 2.98 6.77 -6.43
CA PRO A 167 2.97 5.46 -7.11
C PRO A 167 2.13 5.44 -8.40
N GLU A 168 1.07 6.27 -8.50
CA GLU A 168 0.20 6.42 -9.67
C GLU A 168 0.98 6.84 -10.93
N LEU A 169 2.12 7.52 -10.76
CA LEU A 169 3.01 7.83 -11.89
C LEU A 169 3.46 6.57 -12.65
N ARG A 170 3.60 5.44 -11.96
CA ARG A 170 3.94 4.16 -12.60
C ARG A 170 2.81 3.68 -13.50
N GLU A 171 1.57 3.83 -13.05
CA GLU A 171 0.38 3.43 -13.79
C GLU A 171 0.19 4.33 -15.02
N VAL A 172 0.39 5.65 -14.84
CA VAL A 172 0.37 6.61 -15.95
C VAL A 172 1.38 6.23 -17.02
N LEU A 173 2.63 5.96 -16.64
CA LEU A 173 3.71 5.59 -17.57
C LEU A 173 3.55 4.17 -18.14
N ALA A 174 2.77 3.29 -17.52
CA ALA A 174 2.50 1.95 -18.03
C ALA A 174 1.41 1.91 -19.12
N ARG A 175 0.72 3.01 -19.37
CA ARG A 175 -0.31 3.12 -20.41
C ARG A 175 0.26 2.83 -21.79
N ASN A 176 -0.56 2.25 -22.66
CA ASN A 176 -0.15 1.83 -24.00
C ASN A 176 0.32 2.99 -24.88
N ASP A 177 -0.33 4.17 -24.76
CA ASP A 177 0.02 5.41 -25.46
C ASP A 177 1.38 5.99 -25.02
N LEU A 178 1.83 5.68 -23.81
CA LEU A 178 3.10 6.15 -23.22
C LEU A 178 4.21 5.08 -23.19
N ARG A 179 3.99 3.92 -23.81
CA ARG A 179 4.97 2.79 -23.82
C ARG A 179 6.35 3.23 -24.33
N GLN A 180 6.42 4.09 -25.36
CA GLN A 180 7.69 4.59 -25.89
C GLN A 180 8.45 5.48 -24.88
N LEU A 181 7.73 6.27 -24.07
CA LEU A 181 8.33 7.04 -22.99
C LEU A 181 8.81 6.12 -21.88
N ALA A 182 8.00 5.14 -21.49
CA ALA A 182 8.37 4.16 -20.46
C ALA A 182 9.65 3.36 -20.80
N GLN A 183 9.90 3.09 -22.08
CA GLN A 183 11.13 2.43 -22.56
C GLN A 183 12.39 3.31 -22.47
N ARG A 184 12.21 4.63 -22.36
CA ARG A 184 13.31 5.60 -22.20
C ARG A 184 13.67 5.88 -20.75
N VAL A 185 12.94 5.29 -19.79
CA VAL A 185 13.24 5.39 -18.35
C VAL A 185 14.43 4.49 -18.05
N THR A 186 15.60 5.12 -17.85
CA THR A 186 16.87 4.44 -17.57
C THR A 186 17.07 4.12 -16.10
N GLY A 187 16.45 4.90 -15.20
CA GLY A 187 16.51 4.68 -13.75
C GLY A 187 15.12 4.71 -13.13
N ARG A 188 14.81 3.71 -12.31
CA ARG A 188 13.56 3.67 -11.54
C ARG A 188 13.87 3.40 -10.08
N TYR A 189 13.46 4.31 -9.24
CA TYR A 189 13.60 4.17 -7.80
C TYR A 189 12.27 4.36 -7.10
N HIS A 190 12.01 3.58 -6.08
CA HIS A 190 10.85 3.73 -5.21
C HIS A 190 11.28 4.01 -3.80
N LEU A 191 10.81 5.13 -3.27
CA LEU A 191 11.09 5.56 -1.91
C LEU A 191 10.04 4.97 -0.97
N ASP A 192 10.44 3.92 -0.27
CA ASP A 192 9.62 3.31 0.76
C ASP A 192 9.56 4.19 2.03
N PRO A 193 8.53 4.02 2.88
CA PRO A 193 8.51 4.59 4.21
C PRO A 193 9.71 4.13 5.07
N LEU A 194 9.99 4.87 6.15
CA LEU A 194 11.04 4.52 7.11
C LEU A 194 10.74 3.19 7.81
N SER A 195 11.76 2.40 8.03
CA SER A 195 11.70 1.22 8.91
C SER A 195 11.46 1.61 10.38
N GLN A 196 11.26 0.64 11.26
CA GLN A 196 11.06 0.90 12.68
C GLN A 196 12.30 1.56 13.32
N ASP A 197 13.49 1.09 12.97
CA ASP A 197 14.75 1.62 13.49
C ASP A 197 15.03 3.01 12.95
N GLU A 198 14.79 3.23 11.65
CA GLU A 198 14.90 4.54 11.02
C GLU A 198 13.87 5.53 11.57
N THR A 199 12.62 5.10 11.86
CA THR A 199 11.61 5.92 12.53
C THR A 199 12.09 6.37 13.92
N THR A 200 12.68 5.45 14.67
CA THR A 200 13.25 5.75 15.99
C THR A 200 14.40 6.75 15.87
N ALA A 201 15.31 6.54 14.95
CA ALA A 201 16.44 7.44 14.69
C ALA A 201 15.95 8.81 14.19
N TYR A 202 14.95 8.84 13.31
CA TYR A 202 14.32 10.07 12.80
C TYR A 202 13.72 10.92 13.92
N VAL A 203 12.90 10.34 14.79
CA VAL A 203 12.28 11.08 15.91
C VAL A 203 13.34 11.62 16.84
N ARG A 204 14.36 10.83 17.20
CA ARG A 204 15.47 11.26 18.05
C ARG A 204 16.31 12.36 17.39
N HIS A 205 16.58 12.26 16.09
CA HIS A 205 17.29 13.28 15.33
C HIS A 205 16.56 14.62 15.42
N ARG A 206 15.27 14.65 15.13
CA ARG A 206 14.47 15.88 15.16
C ARG A 206 14.41 16.51 16.55
N LEU A 207 14.27 15.71 17.59
CA LEU A 207 14.29 16.19 18.98
C LEU A 207 15.66 16.79 19.35
N ARG A 208 16.76 16.15 18.95
CA ARG A 208 18.13 16.68 19.20
C ARG A 208 18.37 18.01 18.49
N VAL A 209 17.96 18.13 17.24
CA VAL A 209 18.05 19.39 16.49
C VAL A 209 17.25 20.50 17.19
N ALA A 210 16.09 20.17 17.75
CA ALA A 210 15.27 21.07 18.51
C ALA A 210 15.84 21.40 19.92
N GLY A 211 16.96 20.81 20.31
CA GLY A 211 17.61 21.10 21.60
C GLY A 211 17.28 20.13 22.74
N ALA A 212 16.60 19.01 22.48
CA ALA A 212 16.32 18.05 23.52
C ALA A 212 17.63 17.42 24.08
N THR A 213 17.78 17.47 25.40
CA THR A 213 18.91 16.89 26.14
C THR A 213 18.57 15.53 26.74
N THR A 214 17.28 15.16 26.80
CA THR A 214 16.78 13.90 27.37
C THR A 214 15.88 13.17 26.39
N ASP A 215 15.72 11.86 26.62
CA ASP A 215 14.76 11.04 25.85
C ASP A 215 13.31 11.36 26.31
N ILE A 216 12.62 12.14 25.50
CA ILE A 216 11.22 12.51 25.73
C ILE A 216 10.26 11.35 25.39
N PHE A 217 10.56 10.57 24.37
CA PHE A 217 9.77 9.40 23.96
C PHE A 217 10.35 8.13 24.57
N THR A 218 9.51 7.29 25.16
CA THR A 218 9.94 5.96 25.62
C THR A 218 10.17 5.02 24.43
N PRO A 219 11.00 3.96 24.54
CA PRO A 219 11.19 3.00 23.44
C PRO A 219 9.88 2.37 22.94
N LEU A 220 8.96 2.07 23.87
CA LEU A 220 7.65 1.51 23.54
C LEU A 220 6.76 2.54 22.82
N SER A 221 6.86 3.85 23.14
CA SER A 221 6.13 4.87 22.43
C SER A 221 6.68 5.09 21.01
N LEU A 222 7.98 4.96 20.79
CA LEU A 222 8.59 5.02 19.44
C LEU A 222 8.14 3.83 18.57
N SER A 223 8.07 2.63 19.15
CA SER A 223 7.50 1.47 18.45
C SER A 223 6.02 1.69 18.10
N GLU A 224 5.26 2.36 18.97
CA GLU A 224 3.85 2.69 18.72
C GLU A 224 3.71 3.79 17.65
N VAL A 225 4.60 4.79 17.63
CA VAL A 225 4.68 5.79 16.55
C VAL A 225 4.87 5.11 15.20
N TYR A 226 5.85 4.20 15.09
CA TYR A 226 6.07 3.42 13.87
C TYR A 226 4.82 2.64 13.45
N ARG A 227 4.21 1.90 14.39
CA ARG A 227 3.01 1.09 14.12
C ARG A 227 1.86 1.90 13.55
N LEU A 228 1.66 3.13 14.06
CA LEU A 228 0.52 3.98 13.67
C LEU A 228 0.81 4.84 12.45
N SER A 229 2.07 5.23 12.23
CA SER A 229 2.51 6.00 11.07
C SER A 229 2.91 5.15 9.86
N ILE A 230 3.13 3.84 10.06
CA ILE A 230 3.69 2.91 9.07
C ILE A 230 5.02 3.46 8.48
N GLY A 231 5.77 4.22 9.31
CA GLY A 231 7.04 4.80 8.91
C GLY A 231 6.95 6.03 7.98
N VAL A 232 5.77 6.57 7.71
CA VAL A 232 5.62 7.76 6.85
C VAL A 232 6.04 9.03 7.61
N PRO A 233 7.11 9.75 7.21
CA PRO A 233 7.66 10.90 7.94
C PRO A 233 6.64 11.99 8.27
N ARG A 234 5.77 12.33 7.32
CA ARG A 234 4.72 13.34 7.54
C ARG A 234 3.77 12.92 8.66
N VAL A 235 3.37 11.66 8.67
CA VAL A 235 2.47 11.11 9.70
C VAL A 235 3.18 11.01 11.05
N ILE A 236 4.46 10.60 11.07
CA ILE A 236 5.30 10.59 12.28
C ILE A 236 5.31 11.99 12.90
N ASN A 237 5.57 13.03 12.10
CA ASN A 237 5.61 14.40 12.59
C ASN A 237 4.30 14.83 13.25
N VAL A 238 3.17 14.57 12.59
CA VAL A 238 1.85 14.96 13.11
C VAL A 238 1.53 14.23 14.41
N ILE A 239 1.76 12.92 14.47
CA ILE A 239 1.52 12.12 15.68
C ILE A 239 2.44 12.58 16.82
N CYS A 240 3.73 12.80 16.56
CA CYS A 240 4.69 13.19 17.58
C CYS A 240 4.42 14.60 18.11
N ASP A 241 4.05 15.56 17.27
CA ASP A 241 3.68 16.92 17.71
C ASP A 241 2.44 16.88 18.64
N ARG A 242 1.40 16.14 18.25
CA ARG A 242 0.20 15.94 19.06
C ARG A 242 0.49 15.19 20.36
N ALA A 243 1.36 14.19 20.32
CA ALA A 243 1.74 13.45 21.52
C ALA A 243 2.53 14.32 22.52
N LEU A 244 3.39 15.22 22.05
CA LEU A 244 4.05 16.23 22.90
C LEU A 244 3.04 17.17 23.54
N LEU A 245 2.07 17.66 22.78
CA LEU A 245 1.01 18.51 23.29
C LEU A 245 0.18 17.78 24.34
N GLY A 246 -0.23 16.53 24.06
CA GLY A 246 -0.97 15.69 25.01
C GLY A 246 -0.18 15.38 26.30
N ALA A 247 1.13 15.16 26.20
CA ALA A 247 1.99 14.97 27.37
C ALA A 247 2.08 16.25 28.23
N TYR A 248 2.21 17.41 27.59
CA TYR A 248 2.20 18.72 28.25
C TYR A 248 0.90 18.97 29.02
N THR A 249 -0.26 18.71 28.41
CA THR A 249 -1.55 18.91 29.06
C THR A 249 -1.80 17.98 30.26
N GLN A 250 -1.10 16.81 30.30
CA GLN A 250 -1.17 15.86 31.39
C GLN A 250 0.00 16.00 32.39
N ASP A 251 0.81 17.05 32.29
CA ASP A 251 2.01 17.29 33.11
C ASP A 251 2.99 16.12 33.15
N ARG A 252 3.18 15.47 31.99
CA ARG A 252 4.07 14.32 31.81
C ARG A 252 5.30 14.67 31.02
N HIS A 253 6.48 14.58 31.61
CA HIS A 253 7.77 14.81 30.94
C HIS A 253 8.20 13.70 29.97
N ARG A 254 7.45 12.61 29.87
CA ARG A 254 7.71 11.51 28.94
C ARG A 254 6.46 11.09 28.19
N VAL A 255 6.60 10.92 26.89
CA VAL A 255 5.54 10.42 26.02
C VAL A 255 5.48 8.90 26.14
N THR A 256 4.30 8.40 26.51
CA THR A 256 3.99 6.97 26.67
C THR A 256 3.21 6.44 25.47
N PRO A 257 3.11 5.10 25.27
CA PRO A 257 2.32 4.52 24.17
C PRO A 257 0.83 4.93 24.19
N SER A 258 0.25 5.17 25.36
CA SER A 258 -1.14 5.66 25.46
C SER A 258 -1.28 7.03 24.84
N LEU A 259 -0.39 7.98 25.18
CA LEU A 259 -0.40 9.32 24.60
C LEU A 259 -0.23 9.31 23.07
N VAL A 260 0.62 8.40 22.55
CA VAL A 260 0.78 8.24 21.09
C VAL A 260 -0.51 7.75 20.45
N ARG A 261 -1.23 6.80 21.08
CA ARG A 261 -2.52 6.33 20.58
C ARG A 261 -3.60 7.40 20.63
N ASP A 262 -3.64 8.17 21.71
CA ASP A 262 -4.59 9.27 21.86
C ASP A 262 -4.33 10.37 20.82
N ALA A 263 -3.06 10.71 20.59
CA ALA A 263 -2.65 11.63 19.53
C ALA A 263 -3.03 11.12 18.13
N ALA A 264 -2.78 9.84 17.87
CA ALA A 264 -3.16 9.23 16.58
C ALA A 264 -4.68 9.15 16.42
N ALA A 265 -5.43 8.91 17.52
CA ALA A 265 -6.88 8.91 17.48
C ALA A 265 -7.46 10.29 17.11
N GLU A 266 -6.84 11.35 17.61
CA GLU A 266 -7.18 12.74 17.23
C GLU A 266 -6.91 12.99 15.73
N VAL A 267 -5.75 12.55 15.23
CA VAL A 267 -5.31 12.75 13.84
C VAL A 267 -6.16 11.97 12.84
N PHE A 268 -6.47 10.71 13.14
CA PHE A 268 -7.16 9.81 12.22
C PHE A 268 -8.68 9.71 12.47
N GLY A 269 -9.20 10.32 13.55
CA GLY A 269 -10.61 10.20 13.93
C GLY A 269 -11.03 8.78 14.36
N LYS A 270 -10.08 7.89 14.69
CA LYS A 270 -10.32 6.48 15.04
C LYS A 270 -9.61 6.13 16.34
N ARG A 271 -10.28 5.43 17.27
CA ARG A 271 -9.64 4.96 18.51
C ARG A 271 -8.74 3.76 18.23
N PHE A 272 -7.52 3.81 18.73
CA PHE A 272 -6.54 2.74 18.61
C PHE A 272 -6.42 1.96 19.92
N VAL A 273 -6.64 0.65 19.85
CA VAL A 273 -6.59 -0.27 21.01
C VAL A 273 -5.18 -0.82 21.17
N PRO A 274 -4.72 -1.06 22.42
CA PRO A 274 -3.45 -1.74 22.69
C PRO A 274 -3.44 -3.15 22.11
N ARG A 275 -2.28 -3.59 21.60
CA ARG A 275 -2.11 -4.95 21.02
C ARG A 275 -2.44 -6.09 21.97
N TRP A 276 -2.28 -5.88 23.27
CA TRP A 276 -2.50 -6.91 24.28
C TRP A 276 -3.99 -7.05 24.69
N LEU A 277 -4.83 -6.06 24.36
CA LEU A 277 -6.24 -6.05 24.78
C LEU A 277 -7.04 -7.26 24.26
N PRO A 278 -6.96 -7.69 22.99
CA PRO A 278 -7.64 -8.89 22.53
C PRO A 278 -7.16 -10.15 23.27
N TRP A 279 -5.85 -10.26 23.55
CA TRP A 279 -5.31 -11.38 24.32
C TRP A 279 -5.78 -11.38 25.77
N ALA A 280 -5.88 -10.20 26.40
CA ALA A 280 -6.42 -10.07 27.75
C ALA A 280 -7.91 -10.44 27.80
N ALA A 281 -8.68 -10.07 26.78
CA ALA A 281 -10.10 -10.44 26.69
C ALA A 281 -10.28 -11.96 26.55
N THR A 282 -9.49 -12.62 25.69
CA THR A 282 -9.53 -14.08 25.54
C THR A 282 -9.07 -14.80 26.81
N ALA A 283 -8.01 -14.32 27.47
CA ALA A 283 -7.57 -14.87 28.75
C ALA A 283 -8.62 -14.70 29.85
N ALA A 284 -9.26 -13.53 29.95
CA ALA A 284 -10.34 -13.28 30.92
C ALA A 284 -11.56 -14.20 30.68
N THR A 285 -11.91 -14.40 29.40
CA THR A 285 -12.99 -15.35 29.05
C THR A 285 -12.63 -16.78 29.43
N GLY A 286 -11.39 -17.20 29.18
CA GLY A 286 -10.90 -18.53 29.57
C GLY A 286 -10.93 -18.73 31.08
N VAL A 287 -10.50 -17.73 31.86
CA VAL A 287 -10.56 -17.77 33.35
C VAL A 287 -12.01 -17.80 33.84
N ALA A 288 -12.90 -16.99 33.24
CA ALA A 288 -14.31 -17.00 33.62
C ALA A 288 -14.99 -18.36 33.35
N LEU A 289 -14.68 -18.99 32.22
CA LEU A 289 -15.16 -20.34 31.90
C LEU A 289 -14.59 -21.39 32.87
N ALA A 290 -13.31 -21.32 33.20
CA ALA A 290 -12.69 -22.25 34.17
C ALA A 290 -13.30 -22.09 35.55
N LEU A 291 -13.54 -20.87 36.02
CA LEU A 291 -14.22 -20.59 37.28
C LEU A 291 -15.70 -21.05 37.24
N GLY A 292 -16.39 -20.90 36.13
CA GLY A 292 -17.73 -21.41 35.94
C GLY A 292 -17.80 -22.95 36.04
N VAL A 293 -16.89 -23.64 35.36
CA VAL A 293 -16.76 -25.12 35.46
C VAL A 293 -16.43 -25.57 36.88
N TRP A 294 -15.49 -24.88 37.55
CA TRP A 294 -15.15 -25.16 38.94
C TRP A 294 -16.34 -24.95 39.88
N ALA A 295 -17.06 -23.83 39.74
CA ALA A 295 -18.25 -23.56 40.55
C ALA A 295 -19.35 -24.61 40.36
N VAL A 296 -19.59 -25.05 39.11
CA VAL A 296 -20.53 -26.14 38.82
C VAL A 296 -20.08 -27.44 39.45
N TRP A 297 -18.75 -27.71 39.51
CA TRP A 297 -18.19 -28.91 40.11
C TRP A 297 -18.33 -28.91 41.64
N GLU A 298 -18.20 -27.76 42.31
CA GLU A 298 -18.36 -27.56 43.74
C GLU A 298 -19.85 -27.56 44.18
N ILE A 299 -20.75 -26.99 43.33
CA ILE A 299 -22.17 -26.83 43.68
C ILE A 299 -22.98 -28.04 43.25
N ALA A 300 -22.53 -28.85 42.30
CA ALA A 300 -23.18 -30.09 41.95
C ALA A 300 -23.08 -31.08 43.11
N PRO A 301 -24.18 -31.36 43.84
CA PRO A 301 -24.14 -32.36 44.89
C PRO A 301 -23.83 -33.69 44.21
N TRP A 302 -22.65 -34.25 44.52
CA TRP A 302 -22.30 -35.60 44.14
C TRP A 302 -23.27 -36.55 44.89
N SER A 303 -24.46 -36.78 44.36
CA SER A 303 -25.41 -37.77 44.83
C SER A 303 -24.84 -39.14 44.51
N GLY A 304 -23.90 -39.56 45.35
CA GLY A 304 -23.49 -40.94 45.48
C GLY A 304 -24.61 -41.72 46.19
N HIS A 305 -25.65 -42.09 45.48
CA HIS A 305 -26.59 -43.14 45.87
C HIS A 305 -27.23 -43.70 44.58
N ALA A 306 -26.61 -44.71 44.06
CA ALA A 306 -27.25 -45.66 43.17
C ALA A 306 -26.78 -47.05 43.59
N LYS A 307 -27.28 -47.48 44.75
CA LYS A 307 -27.44 -48.89 45.06
C LYS A 307 -28.95 -49.13 45.13
N ASP A 308 -29.34 -50.24 44.47
CA ASP A 308 -30.61 -50.90 44.53
C ASP A 308 -31.77 -50.38 43.66
N ALA A 309 -31.75 -50.85 42.40
CA ALA A 309 -32.95 -51.26 41.69
C ALA A 309 -32.57 -52.34 40.65
N ALA A 310 -32.34 -53.54 41.13
CA ALA A 310 -32.37 -54.71 40.25
C ALA A 310 -33.83 -55.15 40.16
N ALA A 311 -34.45 -54.91 39.03
CA ALA A 311 -35.72 -55.58 38.66
C ALA A 311 -35.81 -55.68 37.13
N ALA A 312 -35.57 -56.88 36.66
CA ALA A 312 -36.19 -57.60 35.55
C ALA A 312 -36.52 -56.85 34.27
N ILE A 313 -35.76 -57.12 33.22
CA ILE A 313 -36.20 -57.03 31.84
C ILE A 313 -35.85 -58.32 31.13
N PRO A 314 -36.79 -58.97 30.39
CA PRO A 314 -36.58 -60.25 29.78
C PRO A 314 -35.74 -60.15 28.49
N ALA A 315 -34.94 -61.17 28.29
CA ALA A 315 -34.05 -61.36 27.16
C ALA A 315 -34.76 -61.43 25.81
N ALA A 316 -34.30 -60.60 24.88
CA ALA A 316 -34.38 -60.91 23.46
C ALA A 316 -32.97 -61.02 22.87
N ARG A 317 -32.54 -62.24 22.63
CA ARG A 317 -31.31 -62.61 21.93
C ARG A 317 -31.42 -62.19 20.47
N ALA A 318 -30.51 -61.38 19.99
CA ALA A 318 -30.03 -61.43 18.62
C ALA A 318 -28.53 -61.34 18.62
N ALA A 319 -27.93 -62.43 18.16
CA ALA A 319 -26.47 -62.60 18.03
C ALA A 319 -25.93 -61.75 16.89
N VAL A 320 -24.97 -60.91 17.17
CA VAL A 320 -24.06 -60.39 16.14
C VAL A 320 -22.63 -60.63 16.59
N GLN A 321 -21.91 -61.40 15.82
CA GLN A 321 -20.51 -61.80 16.04
C GLN A 321 -19.57 -60.60 15.93
N PRO A 322 -18.54 -60.50 16.76
CA PRO A 322 -17.49 -59.48 16.61
C PRO A 322 -16.52 -59.86 15.53
N ILE A 323 -16.42 -59.06 14.47
CA ILE A 323 -15.29 -59.11 13.55
C ILE A 323 -14.14 -58.36 14.20
N GLN A 324 -13.19 -59.09 14.70
CA GLN A 324 -11.89 -58.58 15.03
C GLN A 324 -11.09 -58.35 13.76
N LYS A 325 -10.72 -57.12 13.45
CA LYS A 325 -9.69 -56.78 12.49
C LYS A 325 -8.47 -56.28 13.24
N PRO A 326 -7.26 -56.74 12.93
CA PRO A 326 -6.05 -56.36 13.65
C PRO A 326 -5.70 -54.90 13.45
N ILE A 327 -5.36 -54.22 14.56
CA ILE A 327 -4.80 -52.87 14.55
C ILE A 327 -3.36 -53.00 14.05
N ALA A 328 -3.14 -52.58 12.79
CA ALA A 328 -1.79 -52.30 12.31
C ALA A 328 -1.32 -50.93 12.90
N PRO A 329 -0.01 -50.77 13.19
CA PRO A 329 0.50 -49.56 13.78
C PRO A 329 0.26 -48.37 12.88
N ALA A 330 -0.21 -47.25 13.47
CA ALA A 330 -0.43 -45.99 12.80
C ALA A 330 0.89 -45.52 12.16
N VAL A 331 0.98 -45.63 10.88
CA VAL A 331 1.96 -44.91 10.07
C VAL A 331 1.61 -43.43 10.20
N ALA A 332 2.55 -42.66 10.72
CA ALA A 332 2.45 -41.21 10.73
C ALA A 332 2.27 -40.73 9.30
N VAL A 333 1.05 -40.33 8.95
CA VAL A 333 0.76 -39.67 7.68
C VAL A 333 1.39 -38.29 7.78
N THR A 334 2.55 -38.16 7.18
CA THR A 334 3.10 -36.84 6.85
C THR A 334 2.06 -36.13 5.98
N PRO A 335 1.61 -34.91 6.31
CA PRO A 335 0.68 -34.18 5.46
C PRO A 335 1.34 -34.02 4.08
N PRO A 336 0.61 -34.22 2.97
CA PRO A 336 1.16 -34.03 1.64
C PRO A 336 1.75 -32.61 1.55
N ALA A 337 2.95 -32.48 1.04
CA ALA A 337 3.63 -31.22 0.82
C ALA A 337 2.64 -30.26 0.14
N ALA A 338 2.30 -29.17 0.83
CA ALA A 338 1.35 -28.18 0.32
C ALA A 338 1.91 -27.62 -0.99
N VAL A 339 1.26 -27.91 -2.11
CA VAL A 339 1.61 -27.35 -3.41
C VAL A 339 1.47 -25.83 -3.27
N SER A 340 2.53 -25.07 -3.55
CA SER A 340 2.51 -23.61 -3.39
C SER A 340 1.45 -22.98 -4.32
N LEU A 341 0.87 -21.87 -3.89
CA LEU A 341 -0.14 -21.16 -4.69
C LEU A 341 0.41 -20.77 -6.08
N SER A 342 1.67 -20.36 -6.16
CA SER A 342 2.33 -20.05 -7.45
C SER A 342 2.33 -21.25 -8.41
N THR A 343 2.64 -22.44 -7.92
CA THR A 343 2.60 -23.67 -8.74
C THR A 343 1.17 -23.98 -9.22
N LEU A 344 0.18 -23.76 -8.35
CA LEU A 344 -1.24 -23.95 -8.70
C LEU A 344 -1.71 -22.93 -9.75
N LEU A 345 -1.35 -21.65 -9.61
CA LEU A 345 -1.68 -20.61 -10.58
C LEU A 345 -1.07 -20.92 -11.96
N GLY A 346 0.18 -21.39 -11.99
CA GLY A 346 0.85 -21.80 -13.23
C GLY A 346 0.18 -23.00 -13.91
N GLN A 347 -0.27 -24.00 -13.14
CA GLN A 347 -0.97 -25.19 -13.65
C GLN A 347 -2.38 -24.86 -14.19
N HIS A 348 -3.07 -23.88 -13.59
CA HIS A 348 -4.44 -23.47 -13.94
C HIS A 348 -4.50 -22.16 -14.73
N LYS A 349 -3.46 -21.82 -15.48
CA LYS A 349 -3.36 -20.56 -16.22
C LYS A 349 -4.55 -20.30 -17.15
N ALA A 350 -5.05 -21.32 -17.83
CA ALA A 350 -6.23 -21.21 -18.70
C ALA A 350 -7.56 -21.00 -17.93
N GLU A 351 -7.60 -21.33 -16.65
CA GLU A 351 -8.79 -21.21 -15.81
C GLU A 351 -8.79 -19.90 -14.98
N THR A 352 -7.67 -19.19 -14.97
CA THR A 352 -7.46 -17.93 -14.26
C THR A 352 -7.43 -16.72 -15.20
N ASP A 353 -8.01 -16.86 -16.40
CA ASP A 353 -8.20 -15.78 -17.33
C ASP A 353 -9.35 -14.85 -16.92
N PRO A 354 -9.43 -13.62 -17.43
CA PRO A 354 -10.47 -12.65 -17.09
C PRO A 354 -11.88 -13.16 -17.35
N ASP A 355 -12.14 -13.81 -18.49
CA ASP A 355 -13.48 -14.26 -18.89
C ASP A 355 -14.02 -15.35 -17.96
N ASN A 356 -13.16 -16.28 -17.52
CA ASN A 356 -13.51 -17.30 -16.54
C ASN A 356 -13.80 -16.69 -15.16
N ALA A 357 -13.01 -15.71 -14.73
CA ALA A 357 -13.20 -15.04 -13.46
C ALA A 357 -14.53 -14.27 -13.44
N PHE A 358 -14.83 -13.49 -14.49
CA PHE A 358 -16.11 -12.78 -14.62
C PHE A 358 -17.29 -13.72 -14.72
N THR A 359 -17.18 -14.81 -15.49
CA THR A 359 -18.25 -15.84 -15.57
C THR A 359 -18.61 -16.37 -14.18
N GLN A 360 -17.62 -16.64 -13.35
CA GLN A 360 -17.85 -17.15 -12.00
C GLN A 360 -18.40 -16.07 -11.06
N LEU A 361 -17.89 -14.83 -11.15
CA LEU A 361 -18.39 -13.74 -10.34
C LEU A 361 -19.86 -13.44 -10.64
N PHE A 362 -20.24 -13.33 -11.93
CA PHE A 362 -21.62 -13.11 -12.35
C PHE A 362 -22.55 -14.24 -11.91
N LYS A 363 -22.09 -15.48 -11.99
CA LYS A 363 -22.85 -16.64 -11.50
C LYS A 363 -23.16 -16.55 -10.01
N LEU A 364 -22.25 -16.02 -9.18
CA LEU A 364 -22.51 -15.81 -7.76
C LEU A 364 -23.59 -14.74 -7.51
N TRP A 365 -23.73 -13.78 -8.42
CA TRP A 365 -24.73 -12.74 -8.38
C TRP A 365 -26.05 -13.10 -9.09
N ASN A 366 -26.22 -14.36 -9.52
CA ASN A 366 -27.33 -14.82 -10.36
C ASN A 366 -27.51 -13.96 -11.62
N ALA A 367 -26.41 -13.49 -12.19
CA ALA A 367 -26.34 -12.68 -13.40
C ALA A 367 -25.70 -13.47 -14.54
N HIS A 368 -25.93 -13.04 -15.78
CA HIS A 368 -25.43 -13.71 -16.97
C HIS A 368 -24.28 -12.93 -17.58
N TYR A 369 -23.14 -13.60 -17.81
CA TYR A 369 -21.98 -13.05 -18.49
C TYR A 369 -21.75 -13.75 -19.83
N VAL A 370 -21.49 -12.98 -20.87
CA VAL A 370 -21.14 -13.48 -22.20
C VAL A 370 -19.69 -13.05 -22.50
N ALA A 371 -18.79 -14.01 -22.60
CA ALA A 371 -17.41 -13.76 -22.99
C ALA A 371 -17.35 -13.18 -24.42
N GLY A 372 -16.55 -12.14 -24.62
CA GLY A 372 -16.41 -11.53 -25.93
C GLY A 372 -16.03 -10.05 -25.89
N ASN A 373 -16.43 -9.29 -26.92
CA ASN A 373 -16.00 -7.91 -27.13
C ASN A 373 -16.72 -6.85 -26.28
N VAL A 374 -17.69 -7.23 -25.44
CA VAL A 374 -18.43 -6.30 -24.58
C VAL A 374 -17.78 -6.28 -23.20
N ASP A 375 -17.43 -5.09 -22.75
CA ASP A 375 -16.83 -4.90 -21.43
C ASP A 375 -17.68 -5.51 -20.30
N PRO A 376 -17.10 -6.31 -19.38
CA PRO A 376 -17.82 -6.96 -18.29
C PRO A 376 -18.61 -6.01 -17.40
N CYS A 377 -18.07 -4.82 -17.12
CA CYS A 377 -18.73 -3.82 -16.28
C CYS A 377 -19.97 -3.22 -16.98
N THR A 378 -19.92 -3.08 -18.32
CA THR A 378 -21.10 -2.70 -19.10
C THR A 378 -22.18 -3.76 -19.06
N GLN A 379 -21.84 -5.05 -19.12
CA GLN A 379 -22.80 -6.15 -18.98
C GLN A 379 -23.40 -6.22 -17.55
N ALA A 380 -22.60 -5.93 -16.53
CA ALA A 380 -23.08 -5.83 -15.14
C ALA A 380 -24.12 -4.70 -15.00
N LEU A 381 -23.84 -3.52 -15.55
CA LEU A 381 -24.72 -2.36 -15.47
C LEU A 381 -26.09 -2.61 -16.13
N GLN A 382 -26.12 -3.33 -17.25
CA GLN A 382 -27.35 -3.72 -17.94
C GLN A 382 -28.24 -4.65 -17.09
N GLN A 383 -27.67 -5.32 -16.09
CA GLN A 383 -28.37 -6.22 -15.18
C GLN A 383 -28.57 -5.61 -13.77
N GLY A 384 -28.40 -4.27 -13.65
CA GLY A 384 -28.60 -3.54 -12.38
C GLY A 384 -27.48 -3.77 -11.35
N LEU A 385 -26.29 -4.19 -11.82
CA LEU A 385 -25.10 -4.37 -10.99
C LEU A 385 -24.08 -3.30 -11.36
N GLU A 386 -23.48 -2.69 -10.37
CA GLU A 386 -22.36 -1.76 -10.53
C GLU A 386 -21.05 -2.50 -10.32
N CYS A 387 -20.09 -2.24 -11.20
CA CYS A 387 -18.77 -2.83 -11.17
C CYS A 387 -17.81 -1.87 -10.46
N LEU A 388 -17.25 -2.29 -9.35
CA LEU A 388 -16.31 -1.53 -8.55
C LEU A 388 -14.91 -2.10 -8.75
N MET A 389 -14.04 -1.37 -9.45
CA MET A 389 -12.63 -1.69 -9.57
C MET A 389 -11.84 -0.83 -8.59
N GLN A 390 -11.19 -1.43 -7.64
CA GLN A 390 -10.47 -0.71 -6.59
C GLN A 390 -9.18 -1.44 -6.20
N ARG A 391 -8.32 -0.68 -5.52
CA ARG A 391 -7.19 -1.21 -4.80
C ARG A 391 -7.43 -1.08 -3.31
N GLY A 392 -7.26 -2.17 -2.57
CA GLY A 392 -7.56 -2.18 -1.14
C GLY A 392 -6.88 -3.31 -0.38
N SER A 393 -7.36 -3.55 0.82
CA SER A 393 -6.85 -4.58 1.73
C SER A 393 -7.90 -5.66 2.01
N PHE A 394 -7.47 -6.81 2.57
CA PHE A 394 -8.41 -7.83 3.06
C PHE A 394 -9.41 -7.27 4.09
N GLY A 395 -9.02 -6.24 4.85
CA GLY A 395 -9.93 -5.55 5.77
C GLY A 395 -11.07 -4.83 5.04
N GLN A 396 -10.78 -4.20 3.90
CA GLN A 396 -11.83 -3.58 3.06
C GLN A 396 -12.73 -4.63 2.41
N LEU A 397 -12.18 -5.73 1.90
CA LEU A 397 -12.97 -6.82 1.35
C LEU A 397 -13.92 -7.44 2.38
N ARG A 398 -13.47 -7.56 3.65
CA ARG A 398 -14.35 -7.97 4.77
C ARG A 398 -15.44 -6.95 5.06
N HIS A 399 -15.12 -5.66 4.96
CA HIS A 399 -16.10 -4.59 5.17
C HIS A 399 -17.18 -4.58 4.09
N TYR A 400 -16.80 -4.77 2.83
CA TYR A 400 -17.79 -4.93 1.73
C TYR A 400 -18.57 -6.22 1.84
N ASN A 401 -17.96 -7.28 2.34
CA ASN A 401 -18.52 -8.61 2.53
C ASN A 401 -19.18 -9.22 1.26
N HIS A 402 -18.62 -8.91 0.09
CA HIS A 402 -19.09 -9.43 -1.20
C HIS A 402 -17.96 -10.16 -1.93
N PRO A 403 -18.28 -11.20 -2.72
CA PRO A 403 -17.31 -11.88 -3.57
C PRO A 403 -16.60 -10.91 -4.51
N ALA A 404 -15.30 -11.11 -4.71
CA ALA A 404 -14.49 -10.26 -5.55
C ALA A 404 -13.53 -11.09 -6.41
N ILE A 405 -13.20 -10.58 -7.59
CA ILE A 405 -12.07 -11.08 -8.39
C ILE A 405 -10.81 -10.43 -7.84
N LEU A 406 -9.82 -11.23 -7.47
CA LEU A 406 -8.48 -10.77 -7.07
C LEU A 406 -7.53 -10.92 -8.25
N LEU A 407 -6.71 -9.89 -8.49
CA LEU A 407 -5.63 -9.93 -9.46
C LEU A 407 -4.36 -10.40 -8.74
N LEU A 408 -3.90 -11.61 -9.05
CA LEU A 408 -2.70 -12.22 -8.48
C LEU A 408 -1.58 -12.19 -9.50
N ASN A 409 -0.35 -11.95 -9.05
CA ASN A 409 0.85 -12.07 -9.88
C ASN A 409 1.68 -13.25 -9.38
N ASP A 410 2.02 -14.20 -10.28
CA ASP A 410 2.87 -15.32 -9.92
C ASP A 410 4.36 -14.94 -9.89
N ASP A 411 5.21 -15.88 -9.44
CA ASP A 411 6.66 -15.67 -9.33
C ASP A 411 7.35 -15.52 -10.71
N THR A 412 6.65 -15.84 -11.81
CA THR A 412 7.15 -15.69 -13.19
C THR A 412 6.70 -14.41 -13.87
N GLY A 413 5.91 -13.56 -13.17
CA GLY A 413 5.33 -12.32 -13.70
C GLY A 413 4.03 -12.53 -14.48
N GLY A 414 3.44 -13.73 -14.42
CA GLY A 414 2.11 -14.00 -14.95
C GLY A 414 1.02 -13.39 -14.11
N SER A 415 0.02 -12.77 -14.76
CA SER A 415 -1.16 -12.22 -14.08
C SER A 415 -2.31 -13.23 -14.16
N HIS A 416 -2.98 -13.44 -13.02
CA HIS A 416 -4.07 -14.38 -12.83
C HIS A 416 -5.25 -13.71 -12.17
N GLN A 417 -6.45 -13.99 -12.63
CA GLN A 417 -7.68 -13.51 -12.02
C GLN A 417 -8.42 -14.67 -11.35
N VAL A 418 -8.61 -14.59 -10.04
CA VAL A 418 -9.29 -15.62 -9.25
C VAL A 418 -10.46 -15.03 -8.48
N VAL A 419 -11.55 -15.77 -8.37
CA VAL A 419 -12.71 -15.31 -7.57
C VAL A 419 -12.51 -15.72 -6.12
N MET A 420 -12.46 -14.76 -5.23
CA MET A 420 -12.56 -14.98 -3.80
C MET A 420 -14.05 -15.13 -3.41
N ALA A 421 -14.45 -16.33 -3.00
CA ALA A 421 -15.83 -16.68 -2.69
C ALA A 421 -16.14 -16.63 -1.19
N ALA A 422 -15.13 -16.77 -0.33
CA ALA A 422 -15.26 -16.61 1.12
C ALA A 422 -13.95 -16.07 1.71
N LEU A 423 -14.07 -15.31 2.81
CA LEU A 423 -12.94 -14.70 3.50
C LEU A 423 -13.16 -14.75 5.01
N SER A 424 -12.28 -15.46 5.71
CA SER A 424 -12.18 -15.47 7.18
C SER A 424 -10.93 -14.67 7.63
N ASP A 425 -10.67 -14.65 8.94
CA ASP A 425 -9.51 -13.91 9.47
C ASP A 425 -8.16 -14.52 9.06
N GLU A 426 -8.11 -15.85 8.86
CA GLU A 426 -6.87 -16.56 8.55
C GLU A 426 -6.84 -17.17 7.15
N ARG A 427 -7.99 -17.38 6.52
CA ARG A 427 -8.12 -18.14 5.28
C ARG A 427 -9.08 -17.48 4.29
N ALA A 428 -8.81 -17.67 3.02
CA ALA A 428 -9.69 -17.29 1.92
C ALA A 428 -10.02 -18.51 1.07
N GLN A 429 -11.26 -18.61 0.60
CA GLN A 429 -11.64 -19.59 -0.41
C GLN A 429 -11.60 -18.94 -1.78
N ILE A 430 -10.70 -19.42 -2.63
CA ILE A 430 -10.55 -18.96 -4.00
C ILE A 430 -11.11 -20.02 -4.97
N LYS A 431 -11.70 -19.53 -6.05
CA LYS A 431 -12.19 -20.36 -7.17
C LYS A 431 -11.33 -20.09 -8.39
N MET A 432 -10.83 -21.18 -8.98
CA MET A 432 -10.08 -21.21 -10.22
C MET A 432 -10.80 -22.21 -11.15
N GLY A 433 -11.46 -21.72 -12.19
CA GLY A 433 -12.28 -22.57 -13.04
C GLY A 433 -13.39 -23.27 -12.24
N GLY A 434 -13.45 -24.59 -12.32
CA GLY A 434 -14.38 -25.43 -11.55
C GLY A 434 -13.87 -25.82 -10.16
N THR A 435 -12.64 -25.50 -9.79
CA THR A 435 -11.99 -25.94 -8.56
C THR A 435 -12.06 -24.87 -7.48
N GLN A 436 -12.46 -25.25 -6.26
CA GLN A 436 -12.43 -24.37 -5.09
C GLN A 436 -11.30 -24.81 -4.15
N ARG A 437 -10.51 -23.84 -3.70
CA ARG A 437 -9.37 -24.08 -2.80
C ARG A 437 -9.38 -23.12 -1.64
N GLU A 438 -8.97 -23.62 -0.50
CA GLU A 438 -8.75 -22.82 0.70
C GLU A 438 -7.25 -22.49 0.80
N VAL A 439 -6.94 -21.18 0.90
CA VAL A 439 -5.58 -20.64 0.95
C VAL A 439 -5.44 -19.76 2.17
N SER A 440 -4.29 -19.77 2.84
CA SER A 440 -4.04 -18.86 3.96
C SER A 440 -3.90 -17.41 3.47
N ILE A 441 -4.35 -16.46 4.29
CA ILE A 441 -4.20 -15.02 3.99
C ILE A 441 -2.71 -14.66 3.83
N GLY A 442 -1.82 -15.27 4.62
CA GLY A 442 -0.38 -15.06 4.53
C GLY A 442 0.23 -15.53 3.21
N GLU A 443 -0.29 -16.62 2.62
CA GLU A 443 0.14 -17.11 1.31
C GLU A 443 -0.45 -16.24 0.19
N LEU A 444 -1.74 -15.93 0.27
CA LEU A 444 -2.43 -15.10 -0.73
C LEU A 444 -1.84 -13.68 -0.81
N SER A 445 -1.42 -13.10 0.31
CA SER A 445 -0.81 -11.76 0.37
C SER A 445 0.56 -11.65 -0.32
N ARG A 446 1.23 -12.77 -0.62
CA ARG A 446 2.49 -12.76 -1.38
C ARG A 446 2.26 -12.48 -2.87
N TYR A 447 1.08 -12.84 -3.38
CA TYR A 447 0.74 -12.78 -4.79
C TYR A 447 -0.32 -11.71 -5.10
N TRP A 448 -1.06 -11.24 -4.07
CA TRP A 448 -2.07 -10.20 -4.20
C TRP A 448 -1.57 -8.84 -3.69
N PHE A 449 -1.56 -7.86 -4.59
CA PHE A 449 -1.08 -6.49 -4.29
C PHE A 449 -2.21 -5.49 -4.08
N GLY A 450 -3.41 -5.97 -3.80
CA GLY A 450 -4.56 -5.17 -3.42
C GLY A 450 -5.57 -4.93 -4.54
N ASP A 451 -5.26 -5.24 -5.80
CA ASP A 451 -6.17 -4.98 -6.92
C ASP A 451 -7.31 -6.00 -6.94
N PHE A 452 -8.55 -5.50 -6.96
CA PHE A 452 -9.74 -6.34 -7.01
C PHE A 452 -10.89 -5.71 -7.79
N VAL A 453 -11.78 -6.57 -8.28
CA VAL A 453 -13.03 -6.19 -8.93
C VAL A 453 -14.19 -6.85 -8.20
N MET A 454 -15.21 -6.08 -7.85
CA MET A 454 -16.42 -6.60 -7.22
C MET A 454 -17.67 -6.04 -7.89
N LEU A 455 -18.80 -6.74 -7.72
CA LEU A 455 -20.10 -6.27 -8.13
C LEU A 455 -20.90 -5.84 -6.91
N GLN A 456 -21.73 -4.82 -7.06
CA GLN A 456 -22.69 -4.37 -6.04
C GLN A 456 -24.01 -3.94 -6.68
N ARG A 457 -25.11 -3.93 -5.90
CA ARG A 457 -26.39 -3.38 -6.37
C ARG A 457 -26.55 -1.94 -5.93
N HIS A 458 -27.14 -1.12 -6.79
CA HIS A 458 -27.40 0.29 -6.51
C HIS A 458 -28.72 0.47 -5.75
N GLY A 459 -28.77 1.33 -4.71
CA GLY A 459 -29.98 1.79 -4.02
C GLY A 459 -30.44 0.93 -2.83
N ALA A 460 -31.66 1.20 -2.33
CA ALA A 460 -32.25 0.59 -1.13
C ALA A 460 -32.43 -0.95 -1.19
N ALA A 461 -32.21 -1.58 -2.33
CA ALA A 461 -32.20 -3.03 -2.52
C ALA A 461 -30.81 -3.67 -2.35
N ALA A 462 -29.84 -2.92 -1.86
CA ALA A 462 -28.41 -3.33 -1.81
C ALA A 462 -28.15 -4.61 -0.99
N THR A 463 -29.03 -4.96 -0.05
CA THR A 463 -28.84 -6.11 0.84
C THR A 463 -29.71 -7.34 0.49
N ALA A 464 -30.72 -7.20 -0.35
CA ALA A 464 -31.64 -8.32 -0.65
C ALA A 464 -31.03 -9.25 -1.73
N GLY A 465 -30.56 -10.43 -1.31
CA GLY A 465 -30.09 -11.50 -2.20
C GLY A 465 -28.67 -11.31 -2.75
N ALA A 466 -27.86 -10.40 -2.18
CA ALA A 466 -26.45 -10.28 -2.51
C ALA A 466 -25.65 -11.46 -1.92
N PRO A 467 -24.70 -12.06 -2.67
CA PRO A 467 -23.84 -13.09 -2.14
C PRO A 467 -22.88 -12.49 -1.10
N LEU A 468 -22.71 -13.17 0.04
CA LEU A 468 -21.83 -12.73 1.13
C LEU A 468 -20.55 -13.56 1.17
N LEU A 469 -19.43 -12.95 1.51
CA LEU A 469 -18.15 -13.62 1.74
C LEU A 469 -18.17 -14.42 3.05
N ASP A 470 -18.82 -13.89 4.09
CA ASP A 470 -19.03 -14.59 5.35
C ASP A 470 -20.51 -14.59 5.71
N PRO A 471 -21.21 -15.72 5.50
CA PRO A 471 -22.64 -15.82 5.83
C PRO A 471 -22.94 -15.76 7.33
N LYS A 472 -21.93 -15.85 8.22
CA LYS A 472 -22.10 -15.75 9.68
C LYS A 472 -22.03 -14.31 10.21
N ALA A 473 -21.58 -13.34 9.42
CA ALA A 473 -21.42 -11.94 9.82
C ALA A 473 -22.77 -11.16 9.90
N THR A 474 -23.91 -11.76 9.56
CA THR A 474 -25.23 -11.09 9.53
C THR A 474 -25.96 -11.02 10.88
N HIS A 475 -25.33 -11.46 12.00
CA HIS A 475 -25.96 -11.44 13.33
C HIS A 475 -25.14 -10.64 14.35
N GLY A 476 -24.89 -9.35 14.06
CA GLY A 476 -24.22 -8.43 14.97
C GLY A 476 -24.49 -7.00 14.53
N GLY A 477 -25.72 -6.56 14.70
CA GLY A 477 -26.14 -5.18 14.57
C GLY A 477 -26.72 -4.68 15.88
#